data_4ed4587c4f58df3256c4e10aa4e3fdfd
#
_entry.id   4ed4587c4f58df3256c4e10aa4e3fdfd
#
_cell.length_a   1.000
_cell.length_b   1.000
_cell.length_c   1.000
_cell.angle_alpha   90.00
_cell.angle_beta   90.00
_cell.angle_gamma   90.00
#
_symmetry.space_group_name_H-M   'P 1'
#
loop_
_entity.id
_entity.type
_entity.pdbx_description
1 polymer ?
#
loop_
_entity_poly.entity_id
_entity_poly.type
_entity_poly.pdbx_seq_one_letter_code
_entity_poly.pdbx_strand_id
1 'polypeptide(L)' 'GLHYGDKILSFAEQMIKQDGGKSVALSAQLRASGFYEKQGYKKHGEEYYDEYCPHVLMTKVL' A
#
# COMPACT_ATOMS: atom_id res chain seq x y z
N GLY A 1 -11.83 -12.80 0.91
CA GLY A 1 -11.30 -13.20 2.15
C GLY A 1 -10.11 -12.39 2.60
N LEU A 2 -9.86 -12.47 3.87
CA LEU A 2 -8.84 -11.67 4.51
C LEU A 2 -7.42 -12.00 4.03
N HIS A 3 -7.21 -13.20 3.50
CA HIS A 3 -5.89 -13.66 3.10
C HIS A 3 -5.57 -13.37 1.64
N TYR A 4 -6.56 -13.04 0.82
CA TYR A 4 -6.33 -12.78 -0.59
C TYR A 4 -5.58 -11.45 -0.82
N GLY A 5 -5.95 -10.43 -0.05
CA GLY A 5 -5.28 -9.13 -0.16
C GLY A 5 -3.79 -9.24 0.15
N ASP A 6 -3.45 -10.00 1.21
CA ASP A 6 -2.06 -10.22 1.60
C ASP A 6 -1.27 -10.89 0.48
N LYS A 7 -1.84 -11.94 -0.11
CA LYS A 7 -1.16 -12.71 -1.15
C LYS A 7 -0.96 -11.89 -2.43
N ILE A 8 -1.96 -11.12 -2.82
CA ILE A 8 -1.87 -10.26 -4.00
C ILE A 8 -0.81 -9.19 -3.80
N LEU A 9 -0.80 -8.57 -2.64
CA LEU A 9 0.18 -7.53 -2.31
C LEU A 9 1.59 -8.11 -2.27
N SER A 10 1.78 -9.25 -1.64
CA SER A 10 3.09 -9.91 -1.59
C SER A 10 3.60 -10.27 -2.98
N PHE A 11 2.72 -10.77 -3.83
CA PHE A 11 3.07 -11.12 -5.20
C PHE A 11 3.51 -9.88 -5.99
N ALA A 12 2.77 -8.79 -5.87
CA ALA A 12 3.12 -7.54 -6.54
C ALA A 12 4.46 -7.01 -6.06
N GLU A 13 4.71 -7.07 -4.76
CA GLU A 13 5.99 -6.62 -4.19
C GLU A 13 7.15 -7.46 -4.70
N GLN A 14 6.97 -8.77 -4.81
CA GLN A 14 8.00 -9.65 -5.33
C GLN A 14 8.33 -9.34 -6.79
N MET A 15 7.30 -9.07 -7.60
CA MET A 15 7.52 -8.71 -9.00
C MET A 15 8.30 -7.41 -9.12
N ILE A 16 7.95 -6.41 -8.34
CA ILE A 16 8.63 -5.12 -8.35
C ILE A 16 10.10 -5.31 -7.93
N LYS A 17 10.33 -6.10 -6.91
CA LYS A 17 11.69 -6.36 -6.42
C LYS A 17 12.51 -7.08 -7.45
N GLN A 18 11.95 -8.06 -8.14
CA GLN A 18 12.65 -8.79 -9.21
C GLN A 18 13.03 -7.88 -10.37
N ASP A 19 12.23 -6.87 -10.65
CA ASP A 19 12.53 -5.89 -11.69
C ASP A 19 13.50 -4.80 -11.23
N GLY A 20 14.06 -4.94 -10.03
CA GLY A 20 15.02 -3.98 -9.49
C GLY A 20 14.39 -2.83 -8.72
N GLY A 21 13.09 -2.90 -8.44
CA GLY A 21 12.41 -1.88 -7.65
C GLY A 21 12.84 -1.94 -6.19
N LYS A 22 12.99 -0.75 -5.59
CA LYS A 22 13.44 -0.62 -4.20
C LYS A 22 12.34 -0.23 -3.25
N SER A 23 11.21 0.25 -3.77
CA SER A 23 10.10 0.67 -2.95
C SER A 23 8.80 0.57 -3.72
N VAL A 24 7.68 0.55 -2.98
CA VAL A 24 6.33 0.54 -3.52
C VAL A 24 5.60 1.75 -2.98
N ALA A 25 4.91 2.47 -3.86
CA ALA A 25 4.04 3.58 -3.45
C ALA A 25 2.63 3.29 -3.93
N LEU A 26 1.65 3.54 -3.09
CA LEU A 26 0.26 3.33 -3.45
C LEU A 26 -0.64 4.35 -2.77
N SER A 27 -1.83 4.53 -3.31
CA SER A 27 -2.86 5.37 -2.72
C SER A 27 -3.86 4.45 -2.04
N ALA A 28 -3.94 4.53 -0.72
CA ALA A 28 -4.81 3.66 0.07
C ALA A 28 -5.98 4.46 0.63
N GLN A 29 -7.16 3.84 0.65
CA GLN A 29 -8.28 4.44 1.38
C GLN A 29 -7.90 4.51 2.86
N LEU A 30 -8.23 5.63 3.48
CA LEU A 30 -7.84 5.85 4.87
C LEU A 30 -8.33 4.72 5.79
N ARG A 31 -9.54 4.21 5.55
CA ARG A 31 -10.10 3.11 6.35
C ARG A 31 -9.32 1.80 6.18
N ALA A 32 -8.56 1.67 5.09
CA ALA A 32 -7.76 0.48 4.82
C ALA A 32 -6.30 0.67 5.20
N SER A 33 -5.91 1.85 5.68
CA SER A 33 -4.51 2.15 5.98
C SER A 33 -3.92 1.21 7.03
N GLY A 34 -4.72 0.78 8.00
CA GLY A 34 -4.26 -0.16 9.02
C GLY A 34 -3.80 -1.50 8.44
N PHE A 35 -4.49 -1.98 7.40
CA PHE A 35 -4.08 -3.18 6.70
C PHE A 35 -2.70 -3.02 6.08
N TYR A 36 -2.49 -1.90 5.41
CA TYR A 36 -1.19 -1.64 4.75
C TYR A 36 -0.10 -1.40 5.78
N GLU A 37 -0.40 -0.75 6.89
CA GLU A 37 0.58 -0.55 7.95
C GLU A 37 1.08 -1.88 8.50
N LYS A 38 0.21 -2.87 8.64
CA LYS A 38 0.61 -4.21 9.07
C LYS A 38 1.52 -4.89 8.06
N GLN A 39 1.45 -4.50 6.79
CA GLN A 39 2.31 -5.02 5.74
C GLN A 39 3.62 -4.25 5.63
N GLY A 40 3.85 -3.26 6.48
CA GLY A 40 5.09 -2.49 6.49
C GLY A 40 5.03 -1.16 5.76
N TYR A 41 3.87 -0.76 5.31
CA TYR A 41 3.69 0.53 4.64
C TYR A 41 3.61 1.66 5.65
N LYS A 42 4.05 2.84 5.25
CA LYS A 42 3.98 4.05 6.07
C LYS A 42 3.22 5.14 5.32
N LYS A 43 2.44 5.91 6.05
CA LYS A 43 1.72 7.05 5.50
C LYS A 43 2.70 8.18 5.19
N HIS A 44 2.49 8.85 4.05
CA HIS A 44 3.28 10.00 3.64
C HIS A 44 2.34 11.13 3.24
N GLY A 45 2.59 12.31 3.78
CA GLY A 45 1.81 13.48 3.47
C GLY A 45 0.45 13.49 4.14
N GLU A 46 -0.39 14.39 3.69
CA GLU A 46 -1.71 14.58 4.26
C GLU A 46 -2.74 13.73 3.53
N GLU A 47 -3.85 13.49 4.21
CA GLU A 47 -4.99 12.83 3.61
C GLU A 47 -5.59 13.71 2.50
N TYR A 48 -6.11 13.08 1.47
CA TYR A 48 -6.80 13.78 0.39
C TYR A 48 -8.05 13.00 -0.02
N TYR A 49 -8.98 13.70 -0.65
CA TYR A 49 -10.22 13.06 -1.09
C TYR A 49 -10.11 12.64 -2.54
N ASP A 50 -10.52 11.40 -2.81
CA ASP A 50 -10.65 10.86 -4.14
C ASP A 50 -12.02 10.22 -4.23
N GLU A 51 -12.87 10.74 -5.12
CA GLU A 51 -14.23 10.24 -5.30
C GLU A 51 -15.01 10.15 -3.98
N TYR A 52 -14.95 11.20 -3.17
CA TYR A 52 -15.65 11.33 -1.89
C TYR A 52 -15.09 10.43 -0.79
N CYS A 53 -14.00 9.71 -1.05
CA CYS A 53 -13.36 8.86 -0.05
C CYS A 53 -12.01 9.44 0.35
N PRO A 54 -11.71 9.50 1.65
CA PRO A 54 -10.38 9.95 2.06
C PRO A 54 -9.34 8.89 1.72
N HIS A 55 -8.24 9.35 1.14
CA HIS A 55 -7.10 8.52 0.74
C HIS A 55 -5.82 9.08 1.34
N VAL A 56 -4.79 8.27 1.40
CA VAL A 56 -3.47 8.68 1.83
C VAL A 56 -2.42 7.93 1.03
N LEU A 57 -1.34 8.62 0.69
CA LEU A 57 -0.21 7.97 0.02
C LEU A 57 0.53 7.10 1.03
N MET A 58 0.80 5.87 0.66
CA MET A 58 1.55 4.95 1.51
C MET A 58 2.70 4.35 0.73
N THR A 59 3.83 4.17 1.40
CA THR A 59 5.04 3.64 0.78
C THR A 59 5.66 2.55 1.65
N LYS A 60 6.39 1.66 0.99
CA LYS A 60 7.14 0.60 1.66
C LYS A 60 8.47 0.40 0.95
N VAL A 61 9.54 0.32 1.72
CA VAL A 61 10.86 -0.03 1.19
C VAL A 61 10.97 -1.55 1.14
N LEU A 62 11.35 -2.05 -0.02
CA LEU A 62 11.48 -3.49 -0.25
C LEU A 62 12.85 -4.04 0.13
#